data_a0d1968c0499d9b9e284510e8b43f6e9
#
_entry.id   a0d1968c0499d9b9e284510e8b43f6e9
#
_cell.length_a   1.000
_cell.length_b   1.000
_cell.length_c   1.000
_cell.angle_alpha   90.00
_cell.angle_beta   90.00
_cell.angle_gamma   90.00
#
_symmetry.space_group_name_H-M   'P 1'
#
loop_
_entity.id
_entity.type
_entity.pdbx_description
1 polymer ?
#
loop_
_entity_poly.entity_id
_entity_poly.type
_entity_poly.pdbx_seq_one_letter_code
_entity_poly.pdbx_strand_id
1 'polypeptide(L)'
;LGGFGGDSVRPNIAEPGSDADAEVSLPDGVEISTAEDCTYIYELSGFTEEEITEHIENCLGLRLSDAERTDAESITTYSTAEYSVWVYNETGYWSYDVKEGLMSALLSNVENPISDSEAMEKVERFIDEYELWMGDFSYRVVDQYGMKGNGENGIFMKSVFLYPKIGGVEVLGTFRISIDMDLEGNIISLYCMVRPIAGKTPAELMDRQGIQSRLENKDYSASFSQNLVSTEISSCDCVLYADGAAHDGKTYLYPVYVLRGEGVAADGENELFDIIMDAQK
;
A
#
# COMPACT_ATOMS: atom_id res chain seq x y z
N LEU A 1 -26.21 4.57 20.04
CA LEU A 1 -26.11 3.29 19.34
C LEU A 1 -27.02 3.34 18.11
N GLY A 2 -26.55 3.97 17.04
CA GLY A 2 -27.22 4.00 15.75
C GLY A 2 -26.67 2.87 14.90
N GLY A 3 -27.48 1.84 14.61
CA GLY A 3 -27.12 0.84 13.65
C GLY A 3 -27.11 1.46 12.24
N PHE A 4 -26.01 1.33 11.55
CA PHE A 4 -25.93 1.64 10.13
C PHE A 4 -26.69 0.55 9.36
N GLY A 5 -27.95 0.82 9.01
CA GLY A 5 -28.68 0.10 7.99
C GLY A 5 -28.41 0.78 6.65
N GLY A 6 -27.35 0.39 5.99
CA GLY A 6 -26.99 0.79 4.65
C GLY A 6 -26.06 -0.28 4.08
N ASP A 7 -26.00 -0.43 2.78
CA ASP A 7 -25.19 -1.41 2.07
C ASP A 7 -23.78 -1.45 2.66
N SER A 8 -23.28 -2.65 2.99
CA SER A 8 -21.97 -2.85 3.59
C SER A 8 -20.90 -2.23 2.68
N VAL A 9 -20.08 -1.34 3.24
CA VAL A 9 -18.96 -0.77 2.50
C VAL A 9 -17.99 -1.89 2.15
N ARG A 10 -17.64 -2.01 0.87
CA ARG A 10 -16.82 -3.11 0.35
C ARG A 10 -15.58 -2.59 -0.36
N PRO A 11 -14.46 -3.33 -0.33
CA PRO A 11 -13.25 -2.94 -1.04
C PRO A 11 -13.45 -3.01 -2.56
N ASN A 12 -12.81 -2.10 -3.28
CA ASN A 12 -12.69 -2.19 -4.72
C ASN A 12 -11.52 -3.13 -5.06
N ILE A 13 -11.83 -4.40 -5.33
CA ILE A 13 -10.86 -5.41 -5.75
C ILE A 13 -11.03 -5.61 -7.24
N ALA A 14 -9.95 -5.39 -8.01
CA ALA A 14 -9.97 -5.60 -9.46
C ALA A 14 -10.27 -7.08 -9.78
N GLU A 15 -11.17 -7.31 -10.71
CA GLU A 15 -11.44 -8.66 -11.22
C GLU A 15 -10.17 -9.22 -11.92
N PRO A 16 -9.97 -10.55 -11.88
CA PRO A 16 -8.87 -11.18 -12.61
C PRO A 16 -9.04 -10.92 -14.10
N GLY A 17 -7.92 -10.71 -14.78
CA GLY A 17 -7.94 -10.59 -16.24
C GLY A 17 -8.63 -11.80 -16.88
N SER A 18 -9.32 -11.58 -18.01
CA SER A 18 -10.17 -12.57 -18.70
C SER A 18 -9.46 -13.89 -19.11
N ASP A 19 -8.15 -13.94 -18.98
CA ASP A 19 -7.30 -15.02 -19.51
C ASP A 19 -6.80 -15.99 -18.42
N ALA A 20 -7.26 -15.86 -17.17
CA ALA A 20 -6.94 -16.81 -16.09
C ALA A 20 -7.83 -18.06 -16.21
N ASP A 21 -7.45 -19.01 -17.08
CA ASP A 21 -8.20 -20.26 -17.32
C ASP A 21 -7.98 -21.34 -16.26
N ALA A 22 -7.02 -21.14 -15.35
CA ALA A 22 -6.76 -22.11 -14.29
C ALA A 22 -7.97 -22.28 -13.35
N GLU A 23 -8.39 -23.51 -13.13
CA GLU A 23 -9.33 -23.83 -12.06
C GLU A 23 -8.62 -23.68 -10.71
N VAL A 24 -9.15 -22.79 -9.86
CA VAL A 24 -8.63 -22.56 -8.52
C VAL A 24 -9.66 -23.08 -7.51
N SER A 25 -9.22 -23.89 -6.56
CA SER A 25 -10.07 -24.39 -5.48
C SER A 25 -9.33 -24.34 -4.14
N LEU A 26 -10.06 -24.14 -3.04
CA LEU A 26 -9.50 -24.18 -1.70
C LEU A 26 -9.52 -25.62 -1.18
N PRO A 27 -8.34 -26.28 -1.03
CA PRO A 27 -8.28 -27.66 -0.54
C PRO A 27 -8.81 -27.79 0.89
N ASP A 28 -9.48 -28.91 1.21
CA ASP A 28 -10.06 -29.16 2.53
C ASP A 28 -9.03 -29.09 3.68
N GLY A 29 -7.77 -29.41 3.41
CA GLY A 29 -6.68 -29.37 4.38
C GLY A 29 -6.10 -28.00 4.69
N VAL A 30 -6.45 -26.96 3.94
CA VAL A 30 -5.98 -25.60 4.17
C VAL A 30 -6.82 -24.94 5.26
N GLU A 31 -6.20 -24.52 6.36
CA GLU A 31 -6.89 -23.77 7.42
C GLU A 31 -7.09 -22.32 6.99
N ILE A 32 -8.25 -21.74 7.37
CA ILE A 32 -8.52 -20.32 7.22
C ILE A 32 -8.05 -19.63 8.49
N SER A 33 -6.95 -18.89 8.40
CA SER A 33 -6.39 -18.12 9.50
C SER A 33 -7.05 -16.75 9.57
N THR A 34 -7.62 -16.41 10.73
CA THR A 34 -8.27 -15.12 10.95
C THR A 34 -7.83 -14.53 12.28
N ALA A 35 -7.08 -13.45 12.25
CA ALA A 35 -6.77 -12.66 13.44
C ALA A 35 -8.01 -11.87 13.89
N GLU A 36 -8.12 -11.59 15.20
CA GLU A 36 -9.27 -10.87 15.78
C GLU A 36 -9.49 -9.52 15.10
N ASP A 37 -8.43 -8.77 14.86
CA ASP A 37 -8.52 -7.45 14.22
C ASP A 37 -8.98 -7.49 12.76
N CYS A 38 -8.88 -8.63 12.08
CA CYS A 38 -9.42 -8.83 10.73
C CYS A 38 -10.94 -9.08 10.70
N THR A 39 -11.61 -9.08 11.86
CA THR A 39 -13.08 -9.20 11.95
C THR A 39 -13.79 -7.83 11.96
N TYR A 40 -13.08 -6.76 11.64
CA TYR A 40 -13.61 -5.40 11.63
C TYR A 40 -13.28 -4.68 10.33
N ILE A 41 -14.19 -3.77 9.94
CA ILE A 41 -13.92 -2.69 8.98
C ILE A 41 -13.48 -1.48 9.80
N TYR A 42 -12.37 -0.87 9.46
CA TYR A 42 -11.85 0.33 10.13
C TYR A 42 -12.15 1.55 9.26
N GLU A 43 -12.80 2.55 9.84
CA GLU A 43 -12.93 3.88 9.24
C GLU A 43 -11.68 4.69 9.57
N LEU A 44 -11.07 5.28 8.54
CA LEU A 44 -9.92 6.16 8.70
C LEU A 44 -10.40 7.60 8.88
N SER A 45 -9.72 8.38 9.73
CA SER A 45 -10.10 9.77 9.95
C SER A 45 -9.89 10.60 8.69
N GLY A 46 -10.83 11.50 8.40
CA GLY A 46 -10.59 12.62 7.50
C GLY A 46 -9.70 13.67 8.19
N PHE A 47 -8.97 14.45 7.41
CA PHE A 47 -8.32 15.66 7.88
C PHE A 47 -9.02 16.88 7.25
N THR A 48 -9.15 17.95 8.00
CA THR A 48 -9.40 19.25 7.41
C THR A 48 -8.17 19.71 6.63
N GLU A 49 -8.33 20.66 5.72
CA GLU A 49 -7.19 21.23 4.98
C GLU A 49 -6.13 21.81 5.94
N GLU A 50 -6.57 22.46 7.01
CA GLU A 50 -5.68 23.05 8.03
C GLU A 50 -4.84 21.96 8.74
N GLU A 51 -5.50 20.90 9.21
CA GLU A 51 -4.84 19.78 9.90
C GLU A 51 -3.81 19.08 9.04
N ILE A 52 -4.13 18.83 7.74
CA ILE A 52 -3.17 18.18 6.87
C ILE A 52 -2.01 19.09 6.47
N THR A 53 -2.27 20.39 6.28
CA THR A 53 -1.23 21.36 5.98
C THR A 53 -0.26 21.49 7.15
N GLU A 54 -0.77 21.63 8.37
CA GLU A 54 0.05 21.68 9.60
C GLU A 54 0.86 20.38 9.78
N HIS A 55 0.25 19.22 9.55
CA HIS A 55 0.93 17.94 9.61
C HIS A 55 2.11 17.87 8.62
N ILE A 56 1.90 18.24 7.35
CA ILE A 56 2.94 18.23 6.32
C ILE A 56 4.07 19.22 6.64
N GLU A 57 3.72 20.44 7.09
CA GLU A 57 4.72 21.45 7.49
C GLU A 57 5.59 20.94 8.64
N ASN A 58 5.00 20.30 9.64
CA ASN A 58 5.72 19.69 10.75
C ASN A 58 6.59 18.52 10.29
N CYS A 59 6.05 17.60 9.47
CA CYS A 59 6.77 16.42 8.99
C CYS A 59 7.99 16.75 8.13
N LEU A 60 7.93 17.80 7.34
CA LEU A 60 8.97 18.13 6.35
C LEU A 60 9.82 19.34 6.75
N GLY A 61 9.47 20.02 7.84
CA GLY A 61 10.13 21.27 8.22
C GLY A 61 9.93 22.39 7.22
N LEU A 62 8.84 22.37 6.46
CA LEU A 62 8.51 23.30 5.39
C LEU A 62 7.52 24.36 5.85
N ARG A 63 7.33 25.38 5.01
CA ARG A 63 6.21 26.33 5.12
C ARG A 63 5.47 26.34 3.79
N LEU A 64 4.30 25.72 3.76
CA LEU A 64 3.49 25.64 2.54
C LEU A 64 2.91 27.01 2.15
N SER A 65 2.80 27.93 3.10
CA SER A 65 2.44 29.33 2.82
C SER A 65 3.46 30.07 1.92
N ASP A 66 4.69 29.60 1.85
CA ASP A 66 5.76 30.17 1.01
C ASP A 66 5.78 29.58 -0.40
N ALA A 67 4.96 28.55 -0.65
CA ALA A 67 4.85 27.86 -1.93
C ALA A 67 3.72 28.45 -2.81
N GLU A 68 3.86 28.32 -4.12
CA GLU A 68 2.78 28.57 -5.05
C GLU A 68 1.72 27.47 -4.90
N ARG A 69 0.48 27.86 -4.58
CA ARG A 69 -0.64 26.95 -4.44
C ARG A 69 -1.44 26.88 -5.75
N THR A 70 -1.77 25.66 -6.16
CA THR A 70 -2.67 25.38 -7.27
C THR A 70 -3.74 24.40 -6.84
N ASP A 71 -5.01 24.75 -6.99
CA ASP A 71 -6.14 23.90 -6.63
C ASP A 71 -6.75 23.28 -7.89
N ALA A 72 -6.91 21.97 -7.90
CA ALA A 72 -7.71 21.23 -8.85
C ALA A 72 -8.80 20.45 -8.10
N GLU A 73 -9.76 19.87 -8.79
CA GLU A 73 -10.90 19.17 -8.20
C GLU A 73 -10.47 18.06 -7.21
N SER A 74 -9.50 17.26 -7.62
CA SER A 74 -9.06 16.08 -6.84
C SER A 74 -7.75 16.28 -6.08
N ILE A 75 -7.01 17.36 -6.35
CA ILE A 75 -5.66 17.53 -5.82
C ILE A 75 -5.31 19.01 -5.62
N THR A 76 -4.73 19.31 -4.46
CA THR A 76 -4.12 20.60 -4.18
C THR A 76 -2.59 20.44 -4.23
N THR A 77 -1.92 21.32 -4.98
CA THR A 77 -0.46 21.30 -5.17
C THR A 77 0.16 22.54 -4.56
N TYR A 78 1.24 22.34 -3.79
CA TYR A 78 2.12 23.40 -3.28
C TYR A 78 3.49 23.24 -3.93
N SER A 79 4.01 24.27 -4.56
CA SER A 79 5.22 24.18 -5.38
C SER A 79 6.17 25.36 -5.14
N THR A 80 7.45 25.06 -4.96
CA THR A 80 8.54 26.02 -4.90
C THR A 80 9.56 25.75 -6.04
N ALA A 81 10.69 26.41 -6.04
CA ALA A 81 11.79 26.07 -6.95
C ALA A 81 12.43 24.70 -6.62
N GLU A 82 12.35 24.26 -5.37
CA GLU A 82 13.10 23.11 -4.83
C GLU A 82 12.24 21.85 -4.70
N TYR A 83 10.95 21.99 -4.35
CA TYR A 83 10.07 20.86 -4.09
C TYR A 83 8.65 21.09 -4.58
N SER A 84 7.88 20.00 -4.61
CA SER A 84 6.43 20.01 -4.77
C SER A 84 5.78 19.09 -3.72
N VAL A 85 4.62 19.51 -3.22
CA VAL A 85 3.75 18.72 -2.34
C VAL A 85 2.39 18.59 -2.99
N TRP A 86 1.85 17.40 -3.03
CA TRP A 86 0.50 17.12 -3.53
C TRP A 86 -0.36 16.58 -2.39
N VAL A 87 -1.54 17.13 -2.25
CA VAL A 87 -2.57 16.68 -1.30
C VAL A 87 -3.78 16.21 -2.09
N TYR A 88 -4.18 14.96 -1.92
CA TYR A 88 -5.35 14.36 -2.56
C TYR A 88 -6.59 14.71 -1.77
N ASN A 89 -7.45 15.59 -2.30
CA ASN A 89 -8.54 16.26 -1.59
C ASN A 89 -9.57 15.29 -0.99
N GLU A 90 -9.89 14.20 -1.69
CA GLU A 90 -10.88 13.22 -1.22
C GLU A 90 -10.35 12.32 -0.10
N THR A 91 -9.09 11.90 -0.22
CA THR A 91 -8.48 10.94 0.71
C THR A 91 -7.59 11.62 1.75
N GLY A 92 -7.06 12.84 1.44
CA GLY A 92 -6.01 13.57 2.15
C GLY A 92 -4.70 12.78 2.25
N TYR A 93 -4.49 11.80 1.42
CA TYR A 93 -3.16 11.28 1.14
C TYR A 93 -2.30 12.41 0.61
N TRP A 94 -1.02 12.33 0.83
CA TRP A 94 -0.12 13.37 0.35
C TRP A 94 1.22 12.80 -0.10
N SER A 95 1.88 13.54 -0.96
CA SER A 95 3.23 13.22 -1.41
C SER A 95 4.09 14.46 -1.48
N TYR A 96 5.40 14.23 -1.40
CA TYR A 96 6.44 15.23 -1.48
C TYR A 96 7.53 14.74 -2.43
N ASP A 97 8.00 15.61 -3.32
CA ASP A 97 9.12 15.34 -4.20
C ASP A 97 10.08 16.53 -4.26
N VAL A 98 11.37 16.24 -4.19
CA VAL A 98 12.44 17.20 -4.53
C VAL A 98 12.54 17.29 -6.05
N LYS A 99 12.38 18.48 -6.62
CA LYS A 99 12.21 18.69 -8.08
C LYS A 99 13.32 18.10 -8.94
N GLU A 100 14.55 18.13 -8.52
CA GLU A 100 15.68 17.54 -9.24
C GLU A 100 16.21 16.27 -8.58
N GLY A 101 15.55 15.78 -7.53
CA GLY A 101 16.02 14.67 -6.72
C GLY A 101 16.25 13.40 -7.53
N LEU A 102 15.28 12.98 -8.33
CA LEU A 102 15.40 11.82 -9.21
C LEU A 102 16.53 11.97 -10.25
N MET A 103 16.62 13.14 -10.89
CA MET A 103 17.69 13.40 -11.88
C MET A 103 19.04 13.44 -11.22
N SER A 104 19.17 14.05 -10.05
CA SER A 104 20.43 14.06 -9.28
C SER A 104 20.83 12.65 -8.88
N ALA A 105 19.90 11.80 -8.43
CA ALA A 105 20.15 10.41 -8.10
C ALA A 105 20.65 9.60 -9.31
N LEU A 106 19.99 9.75 -10.47
CA LEU A 106 20.39 9.08 -11.73
C LEU A 106 21.79 9.53 -12.23
N LEU A 107 22.15 10.78 -12.01
CA LEU A 107 23.44 11.33 -12.43
C LEU A 107 24.56 11.09 -11.41
N SER A 108 24.20 10.69 -10.19
CA SER A 108 25.16 10.47 -9.11
C SER A 108 26.02 9.23 -9.34
N ASN A 109 27.32 9.36 -9.02
CA ASN A 109 28.29 8.27 -8.99
C ASN A 109 28.82 8.10 -7.57
N VAL A 110 27.99 7.53 -6.70
CA VAL A 110 28.36 7.24 -5.31
C VAL A 110 29.21 5.97 -5.27
N GLU A 111 30.44 6.05 -4.76
CA GLU A 111 31.34 4.89 -4.63
C GLU A 111 30.87 3.90 -3.56
N ASN A 112 30.29 4.40 -2.48
CA ASN A 112 29.79 3.61 -1.35
C ASN A 112 28.31 3.95 -1.12
N PRO A 113 27.38 3.29 -1.82
CA PRO A 113 25.97 3.49 -1.62
C PRO A 113 25.54 3.15 -0.19
N ILE A 114 24.55 3.88 0.32
CA ILE A 114 23.93 3.58 1.62
C ILE A 114 23.45 2.11 1.63
N SER A 115 23.71 1.39 2.71
CA SER A 115 23.21 0.02 2.92
C SER A 115 21.71 0.02 3.26
N ASP A 116 21.06 -1.14 3.15
CA ASP A 116 19.65 -1.28 3.52
C ASP A 116 19.40 -0.96 4.99
N SER A 117 20.33 -1.36 5.89
CA SER A 117 20.23 -1.07 7.31
C SER A 117 20.36 0.42 7.61
N GLU A 118 21.30 1.12 6.96
CA GLU A 118 21.47 2.57 7.13
C GLU A 118 20.28 3.35 6.54
N ALA A 119 19.71 2.88 5.42
CA ALA A 119 18.49 3.44 4.85
C ALA A 119 17.33 3.29 5.84
N MET A 120 17.16 2.10 6.43
CA MET A 120 16.12 1.84 7.41
C MET A 120 16.29 2.67 8.68
N GLU A 121 17.50 2.79 9.24
CA GLU A 121 17.79 3.63 10.41
C GLU A 121 17.43 5.11 10.17
N LYS A 122 17.68 5.61 8.95
CA LYS A 122 17.30 6.98 8.58
C LYS A 122 15.77 7.14 8.53
N VAL A 123 15.08 6.16 7.95
CA VAL A 123 13.62 6.17 7.85
C VAL A 123 12.96 6.05 9.21
N GLU A 124 13.40 5.14 10.07
CA GLU A 124 12.88 5.00 11.43
C GLU A 124 13.03 6.31 12.20
N ARG A 125 14.20 6.92 12.13
CA ARG A 125 14.46 8.22 12.77
C ARG A 125 13.54 9.32 12.25
N PHE A 126 13.30 9.35 10.93
CA PHE A 126 12.40 10.31 10.29
C PHE A 126 10.94 10.10 10.75
N ILE A 127 10.49 8.85 10.85
CA ILE A 127 9.13 8.52 11.31
C ILE A 127 8.94 8.91 12.78
N ASP A 128 9.94 8.61 13.63
CA ASP A 128 9.90 8.93 15.04
C ASP A 128 9.94 10.45 15.28
N GLU A 129 10.79 11.17 14.54
CA GLU A 129 10.96 12.62 14.68
C GLU A 129 9.68 13.38 14.30
N TYR A 130 8.97 12.88 13.30
CA TYR A 130 7.81 13.56 12.72
C TYR A 130 6.48 12.90 13.03
N GLU A 131 6.47 11.89 13.89
CA GLU A 131 5.26 11.19 14.33
C GLU A 131 4.36 10.72 13.18
N LEU A 132 4.96 10.29 12.05
CA LEU A 132 4.20 9.85 10.86
C LEU A 132 3.35 8.63 11.11
N TRP A 133 3.77 7.75 12.04
CA TRP A 133 3.04 6.57 12.45
C TRP A 133 3.38 6.21 13.90
N MET A 134 2.36 5.90 14.72
CA MET A 134 2.50 5.62 16.16
C MET A 134 2.33 4.14 16.52
N GLY A 135 2.37 3.24 15.54
CA GLY A 135 2.17 1.79 15.70
C GLY A 135 3.32 0.97 15.14
N ASP A 136 3.18 -0.34 15.27
CA ASP A 136 4.10 -1.29 14.65
C ASP A 136 3.96 -1.29 13.13
N PHE A 137 5.05 -1.58 12.43
CA PHE A 137 5.08 -1.75 10.98
C PHE A 137 6.05 -2.85 10.56
N SER A 138 5.85 -3.39 9.39
CA SER A 138 6.86 -4.12 8.63
C SER A 138 7.44 -3.22 7.54
N TYR A 139 8.61 -3.58 7.04
CA TYR A 139 9.24 -2.79 5.98
C TYR A 139 9.86 -3.65 4.90
N ARG A 140 10.05 -3.04 3.74
CA ARG A 140 10.82 -3.60 2.62
C ARG A 140 11.73 -2.52 2.07
N VAL A 141 12.98 -2.86 1.84
CA VAL A 141 13.95 -2.00 1.14
C VAL A 141 14.16 -2.58 -0.24
N VAL A 142 14.05 -1.74 -1.26
CA VAL A 142 14.15 -2.13 -2.66
C VAL A 142 15.14 -1.22 -3.38
N ASP A 143 16.13 -1.83 -4.02
CA ASP A 143 17.03 -1.12 -4.91
C ASP A 143 16.33 -0.80 -6.23
N GLN A 144 16.37 0.45 -6.64
CA GLN A 144 15.83 0.90 -7.91
C GLN A 144 16.96 0.96 -8.96
N TYR A 145 16.73 0.24 -10.05
CA TYR A 145 17.67 0.15 -11.16
C TYR A 145 17.27 1.05 -12.32
N GLY A 146 18.23 1.72 -12.90
CA GLY A 146 18.02 2.59 -14.06
C GLY A 146 19.30 2.85 -14.82
N MET A 147 19.14 3.49 -15.97
CA MET A 147 20.28 3.95 -16.78
C MET A 147 20.86 5.21 -16.12
N LYS A 148 22.07 5.09 -15.58
CA LYS A 148 22.80 6.20 -14.95
C LYS A 148 23.34 7.17 -16.00
N GLY A 149 23.75 8.35 -15.56
CA GLY A 149 24.29 9.39 -16.46
C GLY A 149 25.57 8.98 -17.23
N ASN A 150 26.28 7.93 -16.79
CA ASN A 150 27.39 7.32 -17.50
C ASN A 150 26.97 6.32 -18.60
N GLY A 151 25.68 6.09 -18.77
CA GLY A 151 25.12 5.13 -19.76
C GLY A 151 25.11 3.67 -19.32
N GLU A 152 25.47 3.38 -18.08
CA GLU A 152 25.43 2.04 -17.50
C GLU A 152 24.15 1.84 -16.66
N ASN A 153 23.60 0.64 -16.68
CA ASN A 153 22.54 0.26 -15.76
C ASN A 153 23.12 0.02 -14.37
N GLY A 154 22.47 0.56 -13.36
CA GLY A 154 22.90 0.39 -11.98
C GLY A 154 21.85 0.87 -10.99
N ILE A 155 22.09 0.61 -9.71
CA ILE A 155 21.27 1.16 -8.63
C ILE A 155 21.48 2.67 -8.61
N PHE A 156 20.39 3.44 -8.57
CA PHE A 156 20.43 4.90 -8.50
C PHE A 156 19.70 5.47 -7.28
N MET A 157 18.82 4.70 -6.66
CA MET A 157 18.14 5.06 -5.42
C MET A 157 17.67 3.83 -4.66
N LYS A 158 17.24 4.01 -3.42
CA LYS A 158 16.57 3.02 -2.59
C LYS A 158 15.17 3.48 -2.24
N SER A 159 14.20 2.58 -2.37
CA SER A 159 12.83 2.79 -1.90
C SER A 159 12.60 1.99 -0.64
N VAL A 160 12.14 2.65 0.42
CA VAL A 160 11.73 2.02 1.68
C VAL A 160 10.21 2.08 1.77
N PHE A 161 9.58 0.92 1.82
CA PHE A 161 8.14 0.77 1.99
C PHE A 161 7.85 0.32 3.42
N LEU A 162 6.96 1.04 4.09
CA LEU A 162 6.53 0.78 5.45
C LEU A 162 5.05 0.41 5.43
N TYR A 163 4.74 -0.75 5.96
CA TYR A 163 3.38 -1.30 6.04
C TYR A 163 2.94 -1.32 7.50
N PRO A 164 2.04 -0.41 7.90
CA PRO A 164 1.51 -0.41 9.27
C PRO A 164 0.85 -1.71 9.63
N LYS A 165 0.92 -2.08 10.92
CA LYS A 165 0.27 -3.26 11.48
C LYS A 165 -0.84 -2.84 12.43
N ILE A 166 -1.96 -3.53 12.38
CA ILE A 166 -3.09 -3.38 13.30
C ILE A 166 -3.27 -4.73 13.99
N GLY A 167 -3.15 -4.77 15.32
CA GLY A 167 -3.19 -6.02 16.08
C GLY A 167 -2.12 -7.04 15.66
N GLY A 168 -0.96 -6.57 15.16
CA GLY A 168 0.12 -7.41 14.63
C GLY A 168 -0.07 -7.86 13.18
N VAL A 169 -1.21 -7.55 12.54
CA VAL A 169 -1.51 -7.89 11.13
C VAL A 169 -1.09 -6.74 10.21
N GLU A 170 -0.30 -7.05 9.18
CA GLU A 170 0.09 -6.10 8.14
C GLU A 170 -1.13 -5.67 7.33
N VAL A 171 -1.28 -4.36 7.08
CA VAL A 171 -2.29 -3.83 6.19
C VAL A 171 -1.76 -3.83 4.77
N LEU A 172 -2.46 -4.51 3.86
CA LEU A 172 -2.10 -4.56 2.45
C LEU A 172 -2.73 -3.40 1.65
N GLY A 173 -2.30 -3.25 0.40
CA GLY A 173 -2.83 -2.25 -0.52
C GLY A 173 -2.14 -0.90 -0.38
N THR A 174 -2.94 0.18 -0.37
CA THR A 174 -2.40 1.55 -0.42
C THR A 174 -2.01 2.14 0.94
N PHE A 175 -2.43 1.54 2.05
CA PHE A 175 -2.18 2.03 3.41
C PHE A 175 -0.70 1.82 3.81
N ARG A 176 0.16 2.70 3.31
CA ARG A 176 1.61 2.60 3.54
C ARG A 176 2.28 3.97 3.49
N ILE A 177 3.51 4.01 3.98
CA ILE A 177 4.44 5.12 3.74
C ILE A 177 5.51 4.59 2.80
N SER A 178 5.84 5.35 1.75
CA SER A 178 6.93 5.05 0.83
C SER A 178 7.91 6.19 0.84
N ILE A 179 9.18 5.91 1.04
CA ILE A 179 10.26 6.91 1.11
C ILE A 179 11.34 6.51 0.12
N ASP A 180 11.60 7.38 -0.84
CA ASP A 180 12.68 7.21 -1.79
C ASP A 180 13.88 8.05 -1.37
N MET A 181 15.06 7.43 -1.40
CA MET A 181 16.33 8.07 -1.04
C MET A 181 17.35 7.91 -2.17
N ASP A 182 18.15 8.92 -2.38
CA ASP A 182 19.35 8.78 -3.19
C ASP A 182 20.37 7.84 -2.53
N LEU A 183 21.46 7.52 -3.22
CA LEU A 183 22.48 6.61 -2.70
C LEU A 183 23.34 7.19 -1.56
N GLU A 184 23.19 8.49 -1.25
CA GLU A 184 23.80 9.15 -0.08
C GLU A 184 22.83 9.13 1.12
N GLY A 185 21.58 8.72 0.88
CA GLY A 185 20.51 8.63 1.88
C GLY A 185 19.79 9.95 2.13
N ASN A 186 19.75 10.87 1.16
CA ASN A 186 18.89 12.03 1.20
C ASN A 186 17.50 11.63 0.70
N ILE A 187 16.46 12.02 1.43
CA ILE A 187 15.06 11.78 1.01
C ILE A 187 14.78 12.66 -0.20
N ILE A 188 14.38 12.05 -1.30
CA ILE A 188 14.05 12.72 -2.55
C ILE A 188 12.57 12.65 -2.90
N SER A 189 11.85 11.69 -2.33
CA SER A 189 10.40 11.54 -2.47
C SER A 189 9.79 10.87 -1.25
N LEU A 190 8.55 11.22 -0.95
CA LEU A 190 7.78 10.60 0.12
C LEU A 190 6.31 10.53 -0.29
N TYR A 191 5.69 9.37 -0.08
CA TYR A 191 4.24 9.15 -0.20
C TYR A 191 3.68 8.70 1.14
N CYS A 192 2.76 9.47 1.72
CA CYS A 192 2.10 9.14 2.97
C CYS A 192 0.61 8.83 2.70
N MET A 193 0.27 7.56 2.78
CA MET A 193 -1.10 7.07 2.61
C MET A 193 -1.66 6.51 3.93
N VAL A 194 -1.07 6.89 5.06
CA VAL A 194 -1.45 6.44 6.39
C VAL A 194 -2.31 7.51 7.06
N ARG A 195 -3.30 7.05 7.83
CA ARG A 195 -4.23 7.89 8.55
C ARG A 195 -4.59 7.28 9.90
N PRO A 196 -4.93 8.10 10.90
CA PRO A 196 -5.47 7.60 12.15
C PRO A 196 -6.77 6.83 11.93
N ILE A 197 -7.02 5.85 12.79
CA ILE A 197 -8.29 5.12 12.83
C ILE A 197 -9.30 5.97 13.60
N ALA A 198 -10.43 6.29 12.96
CA ALA A 198 -11.54 7.02 13.56
C ALA A 198 -12.53 6.11 14.28
N GLY A 199 -12.68 4.87 13.79
CA GLY A 199 -13.61 3.90 14.35
C GLY A 199 -13.50 2.53 13.71
N LYS A 200 -14.23 1.55 14.27
CA LYS A 200 -14.34 0.22 13.68
C LYS A 200 -15.74 -0.34 13.82
N THR A 201 -16.14 -1.13 12.83
CA THR A 201 -17.43 -1.82 12.79
C THR A 201 -17.21 -3.30 12.54
N PRO A 202 -17.89 -4.22 13.25
CA PRO A 202 -17.76 -5.65 12.99
C PRO A 202 -18.14 -6.01 11.55
N ALA A 203 -17.34 -6.88 10.93
CA ALA A 203 -17.61 -7.46 9.63
C ALA A 203 -18.10 -8.90 9.77
N GLU A 204 -19.09 -9.28 8.97
CA GLU A 204 -19.51 -10.68 8.85
C GLU A 204 -18.65 -11.36 7.79
N LEU A 205 -17.74 -12.23 8.23
CA LEU A 205 -16.83 -12.92 7.32
C LEU A 205 -17.49 -14.15 6.68
N MET A 206 -17.09 -14.42 5.42
CA MET A 206 -17.47 -15.64 4.72
C MET A 206 -16.80 -16.85 5.39
N ASP A 207 -17.51 -17.97 5.34
CA ASP A 207 -16.95 -19.28 5.63
C ASP A 207 -16.28 -19.90 4.39
N ARG A 208 -15.73 -21.10 4.55
CA ARG A 208 -15.07 -21.84 3.46
C ARG A 208 -15.97 -21.98 2.23
N GLN A 209 -17.27 -22.19 2.39
CA GLN A 209 -18.19 -22.35 1.27
C GLN A 209 -18.33 -21.02 0.49
N GLY A 210 -18.37 -19.90 1.20
CA GLY A 210 -18.39 -18.57 0.60
C GLY A 210 -17.10 -18.29 -0.20
N ILE A 211 -15.93 -18.61 0.37
CA ILE A 211 -14.63 -18.47 -0.32
C ILE A 211 -14.63 -19.34 -1.61
N GLN A 212 -15.03 -20.62 -1.49
CA GLN A 212 -15.08 -21.53 -2.64
C GLN A 212 -16.02 -21.00 -3.75
N SER A 213 -17.17 -20.45 -3.37
CA SER A 213 -18.11 -19.84 -4.32
C SER A 213 -17.51 -18.65 -5.07
N ARG A 214 -16.73 -17.79 -4.39
CA ARG A 214 -16.03 -16.68 -5.04
C ARG A 214 -14.95 -17.15 -6.00
N LEU A 215 -14.20 -18.20 -5.63
CA LEU A 215 -13.20 -18.81 -6.53
C LEU A 215 -13.87 -19.35 -7.81
N GLU A 216 -15.00 -20.07 -7.68
CA GLU A 216 -15.76 -20.61 -8.82
C GLU A 216 -16.33 -19.51 -9.74
N ASN A 217 -16.75 -18.39 -9.15
CA ASN A 217 -17.30 -17.24 -9.88
C ASN A 217 -16.22 -16.27 -10.38
N LYS A 218 -14.94 -16.53 -10.10
CA LYS A 218 -13.80 -15.65 -10.41
C LYS A 218 -13.94 -14.23 -9.80
N ASP A 219 -14.58 -14.12 -8.64
CA ASP A 219 -14.78 -12.87 -7.90
C ASP A 219 -13.59 -12.61 -6.96
N TYR A 220 -12.43 -12.35 -7.55
CA TYR A 220 -11.15 -12.10 -6.87
C TYR A 220 -10.17 -11.38 -7.79
N SER A 221 -9.09 -10.82 -7.22
CA SER A 221 -7.89 -10.40 -7.95
C SER A 221 -6.80 -11.44 -7.78
N ALA A 222 -5.99 -11.66 -8.81
CA ALA A 222 -4.89 -12.62 -8.77
C ALA A 222 -3.61 -12.06 -9.38
N SER A 223 -2.47 -12.50 -8.85
CA SER A 223 -1.12 -12.10 -9.30
C SER A 223 -0.43 -13.16 -10.18
N PHE A 224 -1.17 -14.15 -10.68
CA PHE A 224 -0.57 -15.19 -11.52
C PHE A 224 -0.62 -14.86 -13.01
N SER A 225 0.30 -15.47 -13.76
CA SER A 225 0.33 -15.35 -15.22
C SER A 225 -0.86 -16.08 -15.85
N GLN A 226 -1.21 -15.67 -17.06
CA GLN A 226 -2.36 -16.13 -17.83
C GLN A 226 -2.31 -17.62 -18.25
N ASN A 227 -1.18 -18.28 -18.06
CA ASN A 227 -0.91 -19.60 -18.64
C ASN A 227 -0.75 -20.73 -17.61
N LEU A 228 -1.30 -20.58 -16.38
CA LEU A 228 -1.26 -21.66 -15.40
C LEU A 228 -2.18 -22.81 -15.84
N VAL A 229 -1.64 -24.02 -15.89
CA VAL A 229 -2.36 -25.26 -16.22
C VAL A 229 -2.83 -26.02 -14.98
N SER A 230 -2.23 -25.71 -13.82
CA SER A 230 -2.68 -26.24 -12.51
C SER A 230 -2.33 -25.26 -11.41
N THR A 231 -3.10 -25.29 -10.31
CA THR A 231 -2.89 -24.46 -9.13
C THR A 231 -3.05 -25.30 -7.87
N GLU A 232 -2.26 -24.99 -6.83
CA GLU A 232 -2.37 -25.59 -5.50
C GLU A 232 -2.28 -24.47 -4.45
N ILE A 233 -3.37 -24.23 -3.70
CA ILE A 233 -3.41 -23.27 -2.59
C ILE A 233 -2.80 -23.92 -1.35
N SER A 234 -1.82 -23.23 -0.76
CA SER A 234 -1.12 -23.66 0.45
C SER A 234 -1.54 -22.92 1.73
N SER A 235 -2.05 -21.68 1.62
CA SER A 235 -2.57 -20.93 2.76
C SER A 235 -3.77 -20.05 2.40
N CYS A 236 -4.57 -19.72 3.43
CA CYS A 236 -5.68 -18.78 3.34
C CYS A 236 -5.70 -17.94 4.61
N ASP A 237 -5.32 -16.66 4.49
CA ASP A 237 -5.18 -15.74 5.61
C ASP A 237 -6.16 -14.58 5.46
N CYS A 238 -6.90 -14.24 6.53
CA CYS A 238 -7.65 -13.00 6.59
C CYS A 238 -6.71 -11.88 7.03
N VAL A 239 -6.61 -10.83 6.21
CA VAL A 239 -5.78 -9.65 6.46
C VAL A 239 -6.58 -8.37 6.24
N LEU A 240 -6.02 -7.22 6.61
CA LEU A 240 -6.62 -5.92 6.32
C LEU A 240 -6.09 -5.38 4.99
N TYR A 241 -6.96 -4.71 4.24
CA TYR A 241 -6.65 -4.16 2.93
C TYR A 241 -7.23 -2.75 2.76
N ALA A 242 -6.46 -1.88 2.15
CA ALA A 242 -6.90 -0.55 1.73
C ALA A 242 -6.88 -0.45 0.21
N ASP A 243 -8.01 -0.16 -0.40
CA ASP A 243 -8.13 0.05 -1.85
C ASP A 243 -7.70 1.45 -2.30
N GLY A 244 -7.54 2.37 -1.36
CA GLY A 244 -7.16 3.76 -1.63
C GLY A 244 -8.29 4.64 -2.17
N ALA A 245 -9.49 4.09 -2.33
CA ALA A 245 -10.65 4.84 -2.77
C ALA A 245 -11.37 5.48 -1.58
N ALA A 246 -12.02 6.63 -1.84
CA ALA A 246 -12.98 7.21 -0.91
C ALA A 246 -14.38 6.69 -1.22
N HIS A 247 -15.09 6.22 -0.20
CA HIS A 247 -16.48 5.84 -0.26
C HIS A 247 -17.31 6.82 0.58
N ASP A 248 -18.16 7.60 -0.05
CA ASP A 248 -18.92 8.70 0.59
C ASP A 248 -18.02 9.69 1.37
N GLY A 249 -16.86 10.01 0.78
CA GLY A 249 -15.86 10.93 1.37
C GLY A 249 -15.06 10.34 2.54
N LYS A 250 -15.11 9.02 2.76
CA LYS A 250 -14.37 8.30 3.79
C LYS A 250 -13.50 7.20 3.18
N THR A 251 -12.39 6.92 3.83
CA THR A 251 -11.50 5.81 3.48
C THR A 251 -11.57 4.72 4.54
N TYR A 252 -11.34 3.47 4.15
CA TYR A 252 -11.52 2.33 5.02
C TYR A 252 -10.41 1.31 4.87
N LEU A 253 -10.22 0.50 5.93
CA LEU A 253 -9.51 -0.78 5.86
C LEU A 253 -10.53 -1.91 5.96
N TYR A 254 -10.45 -2.83 5.04
CA TYR A 254 -11.39 -3.93 4.90
C TYR A 254 -10.73 -5.27 5.21
N PRO A 255 -11.44 -6.23 5.82
CA PRO A 255 -11.00 -7.60 5.83
C PRO A 255 -11.06 -8.20 4.42
N VAL A 256 -9.96 -8.81 4.00
CA VAL A 256 -9.87 -9.58 2.77
C VAL A 256 -9.23 -10.94 3.04
N TYR A 257 -9.58 -11.94 2.24
CA TYR A 257 -8.84 -13.19 2.23
C TYR A 257 -7.71 -13.10 1.21
N VAL A 258 -6.51 -13.52 1.64
CA VAL A 258 -5.35 -13.71 0.78
C VAL A 258 -5.04 -15.20 0.75
N LEU A 259 -5.21 -15.80 -0.43
CA LEU A 259 -4.86 -17.19 -0.68
C LEU A 259 -3.52 -17.21 -1.40
N ARG A 260 -2.57 -17.97 -0.88
CA ARG A 260 -1.25 -18.13 -1.51
C ARG A 260 -1.07 -19.55 -1.98
N GLY A 261 -0.40 -19.70 -3.12
CA GLY A 261 -0.19 -21.01 -3.70
C GLY A 261 0.90 -21.01 -4.74
N GLU A 262 1.07 -22.20 -5.30
CA GLU A 262 1.96 -22.46 -6.43
C GLU A 262 1.12 -22.96 -7.60
N GLY A 263 1.53 -22.58 -8.81
CA GLY A 263 0.93 -23.07 -10.05
C GLY A 263 2.00 -23.55 -11.02
N VAL A 264 1.61 -24.37 -11.97
CA VAL A 264 2.47 -24.81 -13.05
C VAL A 264 2.04 -24.08 -14.32
N ALA A 265 2.95 -23.36 -14.94
CA ALA A 265 2.72 -22.70 -16.21
C ALA A 265 2.71 -23.69 -17.39
N ALA A 266 2.19 -23.28 -18.54
CA ALA A 266 2.08 -24.13 -19.74
C ALA A 266 3.45 -24.63 -20.26
N ASP A 267 4.53 -23.93 -19.95
CA ASP A 267 5.93 -24.33 -20.26
C ASP A 267 6.56 -25.27 -19.23
N GLY A 268 5.82 -25.56 -18.12
CA GLY A 268 6.24 -26.45 -17.04
C GLY A 268 7.01 -25.75 -15.92
N GLU A 269 7.13 -24.43 -15.93
CA GLU A 269 7.72 -23.66 -14.82
C GLU A 269 6.74 -23.50 -13.67
N ASN A 270 7.26 -23.51 -12.43
CA ASN A 270 6.48 -23.23 -11.23
C ASN A 270 6.41 -21.73 -11.00
N GLU A 271 5.23 -21.24 -10.68
CA GLU A 271 4.95 -19.84 -10.37
C GLU A 271 4.25 -19.72 -9.01
N LEU A 272 4.73 -18.82 -8.14
CA LEU A 272 4.02 -18.45 -6.92
C LEU A 272 2.94 -17.43 -7.25
N PHE A 273 1.78 -17.57 -6.62
CA PHE A 273 0.70 -16.62 -6.81
C PHE A 273 -0.02 -16.26 -5.51
N ASP A 274 -0.61 -15.06 -5.51
CA ASP A 274 -1.55 -14.60 -4.51
C ASP A 274 -2.90 -14.34 -5.15
N ILE A 275 -3.97 -14.71 -4.44
CA ILE A 275 -5.35 -14.35 -4.75
C ILE A 275 -5.88 -13.49 -3.61
N ILE A 276 -6.51 -12.37 -3.93
CA ILE A 276 -7.13 -11.46 -2.95
C ILE A 276 -8.62 -11.37 -3.25
N MET A 277 -9.47 -11.54 -2.24
CA MET A 277 -10.92 -11.38 -2.35
C MET A 277 -11.50 -10.71 -1.11
N ASP A 278 -12.62 -9.98 -1.28
CA ASP A 278 -13.38 -9.44 -0.17
C ASP A 278 -13.80 -10.58 0.78
N ALA A 279 -13.52 -10.42 2.07
CA ALA A 279 -13.84 -11.45 3.06
C ALA A 279 -15.27 -11.34 3.61
N GLN A 280 -16.02 -10.30 3.28
CA GLN A 280 -17.37 -10.06 3.78
C GLN A 280 -18.40 -10.93 3.06
N LYS A 281 -19.46 -11.35 3.82
CA LYS A 281 -20.62 -12.10 3.27
C LYS A 281 -21.45 -11.31 2.29
#